data_b0bf47755e6a5b2ebefe8ecee9abea1a
#
_entry.id   b0bf47755e6a5b2ebefe8ecee9abea1a
#
_cell.length_a   1.000
_cell.length_b   1.000
_cell.length_c   1.000
_cell.angle_alpha   90.00
_cell.angle_beta   90.00
_cell.angle_gamma   90.00
#
_symmetry.space_group_name_H-M   'P 1'
#
loop_
_entity.id
_entity.type
_entity.pdbx_description
1 polymer ?
#
loop_
_entity_poly.entity_id
_entity_poly.type
_entity_poly.pdbx_seq_one_letter_code
_entity_poly.pdbx_strand_id
1 'polypeptide(L)'
;MATEEMTKTWEKAEKMLAKGNAPGCLDLLREVDAAGENATTLRIAGEATWALAKKNDSRSEYRKAASLLRDSVKKAPRNKTNNSAYNNLLNEMQEKGIKETTMPRLVNDGTPTLAGIGALVGVIIMALLVVKAATYTPPTDMPTEAKMRMTWTDANGLFNDEVITISLDPTSAPVHVENLHLHAVEGNYDNTQFHRIIDDFMIQGGDFERGDGSGGYAAKWYGYCNGEAMDNSVDCTSGKTVYTIPDEADNGLIHNPCTISMAKTSAPHTGGSQFFLIPEDSTPDWLDGVHTVFGDITDGCEHVTSISEIQTGGQQGSTPVNPVTLVSVTTNGGEDAPWWYFW
;
A
#
# COMPACT_ATOMS: atom_id res chain seq x y z
N MET A 1 19.21 38.65 -39.33
CA MET A 1 18.58 39.38 -40.46
C MET A 1 18.25 38.37 -41.54
N ALA A 2 17.07 38.48 -42.17
CA ALA A 2 16.72 37.58 -43.26
C ALA A 2 17.66 37.84 -44.46
N THR A 3 18.16 36.76 -45.06
CA THR A 3 18.95 36.85 -46.29
C THR A 3 18.04 37.10 -47.50
N GLU A 4 18.60 37.61 -48.60
CA GLU A 4 17.81 37.78 -49.82
C GLU A 4 17.23 36.48 -50.36
N GLU A 5 17.93 35.38 -50.14
CA GLU A 5 17.49 34.01 -50.44
C GLU A 5 16.26 33.59 -49.63
N MET A 6 16.26 33.87 -48.33
CA MET A 6 15.10 33.62 -47.46
C MET A 6 13.86 34.38 -47.92
N THR A 7 14.03 35.64 -48.31
CA THR A 7 12.90 36.48 -48.77
C THR A 7 12.28 35.92 -50.05
N LYS A 8 13.11 35.51 -51.02
CA LYS A 8 12.62 34.85 -52.24
C LYS A 8 11.91 33.53 -51.96
N THR A 9 12.41 32.78 -50.95
CA THR A 9 11.81 31.51 -50.55
C THR A 9 10.46 31.73 -49.87
N TRP A 10 10.31 32.73 -49.01
CA TRP A 10 9.01 33.07 -48.41
C TRP A 10 7.97 33.49 -49.46
N GLU A 11 8.31 34.31 -50.44
CA GLU A 11 7.42 34.64 -51.54
C GLU A 11 6.97 33.40 -52.34
N LYS A 12 7.89 32.46 -52.56
CA LYS A 12 7.58 31.19 -53.23
C LYS A 12 6.65 30.33 -52.37
N ALA A 13 6.93 30.25 -51.08
CA ALA A 13 6.12 29.50 -50.11
C ALA A 13 4.68 30.06 -50.02
N GLU A 14 4.52 31.40 -49.95
CA GLU A 14 3.21 32.07 -49.97
C GLU A 14 2.43 31.79 -51.27
N LYS A 15 3.11 31.83 -52.41
CA LYS A 15 2.49 31.46 -53.71
C LYS A 15 2.07 29.99 -53.76
N MET A 16 2.82 29.09 -53.12
CA MET A 16 2.45 27.67 -53.01
C MET A 16 1.24 27.50 -52.10
N LEU A 17 1.20 28.21 -50.99
CA LEU A 17 0.08 28.20 -50.07
C LEU A 17 -1.20 28.75 -50.72
N ALA A 18 -1.10 29.85 -51.45
CA ALA A 18 -2.22 30.45 -52.20
C ALA A 18 -2.79 29.49 -53.27
N LYS A 19 -1.97 28.59 -53.82
CA LYS A 19 -2.39 27.52 -54.73
C LYS A 19 -2.91 26.26 -54.06
N GLY A 20 -3.03 26.26 -52.72
CA GLY A 20 -3.52 25.12 -51.94
C GLY A 20 -2.48 24.03 -51.67
N ASN A 21 -1.21 24.23 -52.02
CA ASN A 21 -0.13 23.27 -51.75
C ASN A 21 0.55 23.56 -50.41
N ALA A 22 -0.21 23.34 -49.29
CA ALA A 22 0.29 23.53 -47.94
C ALA A 22 1.45 22.58 -47.58
N PRO A 23 1.43 21.27 -47.95
CA PRO A 23 2.56 20.38 -47.67
C PRO A 23 3.86 20.86 -48.31
N GLY A 24 3.84 21.17 -49.62
CA GLY A 24 5.05 21.68 -50.33
C GLY A 24 5.52 23.02 -49.80
N CYS A 25 4.61 23.88 -49.31
CA CYS A 25 4.99 25.12 -48.62
C CYS A 25 5.78 24.81 -47.34
N LEU A 26 5.33 23.85 -46.50
CA LEU A 26 6.00 23.46 -45.26
C LEU A 26 7.38 22.84 -45.52
N ASP A 27 7.51 22.01 -46.56
CA ASP A 27 8.79 21.39 -46.91
C ASP A 27 9.82 22.45 -47.36
N LEU A 28 9.40 23.39 -48.20
CA LEU A 28 10.24 24.49 -48.65
C LEU A 28 10.71 25.38 -47.46
N LEU A 29 9.86 25.63 -46.48
CA LEU A 29 10.22 26.42 -45.29
C LEU A 29 11.24 25.70 -44.40
N ARG A 30 11.13 24.37 -44.30
CA ARG A 30 12.07 23.53 -43.54
C ARG A 30 13.48 23.53 -44.13
N GLU A 31 13.60 23.61 -45.44
CA GLU A 31 14.91 23.69 -46.11
C GLU A 31 15.69 24.96 -45.73
N VAL A 32 14.98 26.06 -45.44
CA VAL A 32 15.60 27.37 -45.24
C VAL A 32 15.68 27.80 -43.78
N ASP A 33 14.76 27.34 -42.96
CA ASP A 33 14.65 27.69 -41.53
C ASP A 33 14.00 26.55 -40.74
N ALA A 34 14.69 25.42 -40.69
CA ALA A 34 14.20 24.21 -39.96
C ALA A 34 13.96 24.45 -38.47
N ALA A 35 14.75 25.35 -37.87
CA ALA A 35 14.65 25.68 -36.45
C ALA A 35 13.53 26.69 -36.16
N GLY A 36 12.93 27.33 -37.17
CA GLY A 36 11.88 28.33 -36.97
C GLY A 36 12.39 29.58 -36.25
N GLU A 37 13.57 30.03 -36.61
CA GLU A 37 14.18 31.22 -35.98
C GLU A 37 13.55 32.52 -36.43
N ASN A 38 12.93 32.51 -37.59
CA ASN A 38 12.39 33.72 -38.20
C ASN A 38 10.87 33.84 -38.02
N ALA A 39 10.42 35.03 -37.61
CA ALA A 39 8.98 35.28 -37.38
C ALA A 39 8.13 35.09 -38.64
N THR A 40 8.68 35.45 -39.84
CA THR A 40 7.98 35.26 -41.11
C THR A 40 7.85 33.82 -41.53
N THR A 41 8.89 33.03 -41.32
CA THR A 41 8.82 31.54 -41.51
C THR A 41 7.76 30.92 -40.65
N LEU A 42 7.73 31.25 -39.33
CA LEU A 42 6.73 30.74 -38.39
C LEU A 42 5.31 31.16 -38.78
N ARG A 43 5.11 32.38 -39.28
CA ARG A 43 3.79 32.81 -39.75
C ARG A 43 3.34 32.00 -40.95
N ILE A 44 4.15 31.89 -42.02
CA ILE A 44 3.76 31.14 -43.20
C ILE A 44 3.56 29.65 -42.90
N ALA A 45 4.41 29.06 -42.05
CA ALA A 45 4.25 27.69 -41.60
C ALA A 45 2.97 27.48 -40.77
N GLY A 46 2.61 28.45 -39.91
CA GLY A 46 1.38 28.49 -39.18
C GLY A 46 0.14 28.53 -40.05
N GLU A 47 0.14 29.42 -41.06
CA GLU A 47 -0.95 29.55 -42.07
C GLU A 47 -1.08 28.27 -42.92
N ALA A 48 0.06 27.66 -43.32
CA ALA A 48 0.05 26.39 -44.06
C ALA A 48 -0.49 25.24 -43.21
N THR A 49 -0.09 25.15 -41.92
CA THR A 49 -0.62 24.16 -40.98
C THR A 49 -2.11 24.38 -40.73
N TRP A 50 -2.57 25.62 -40.63
CA TRP A 50 -3.98 25.97 -40.51
C TRP A 50 -4.79 25.55 -41.74
N ALA A 51 -4.26 25.73 -42.95
CA ALA A 51 -4.90 25.24 -44.19
C ALA A 51 -5.05 23.70 -44.17
N LEU A 52 -4.05 22.96 -43.65
CA LEU A 52 -4.14 21.52 -43.46
C LEU A 52 -5.17 21.15 -42.39
N ALA A 53 -5.22 21.90 -41.30
CA ALA A 53 -6.18 21.70 -40.23
C ALA A 53 -7.62 21.82 -40.73
N LYS A 54 -7.90 22.77 -41.61
CA LYS A 54 -9.21 22.91 -42.28
C LYS A 54 -9.53 21.74 -43.19
N LYS A 55 -8.55 21.31 -44.00
CA LYS A 55 -8.70 20.23 -44.96
C LYS A 55 -8.99 18.87 -44.25
N ASN A 56 -8.31 18.63 -43.14
CA ASN A 56 -8.32 17.36 -42.43
C ASN A 56 -9.31 17.36 -41.25
N ASP A 57 -9.99 18.45 -40.96
CA ASP A 57 -10.81 18.72 -39.76
C ASP A 57 -10.10 18.29 -38.45
N SER A 58 -8.80 18.59 -38.37
CA SER A 58 -7.91 18.07 -37.31
C SER A 58 -7.68 19.08 -36.20
N ARG A 59 -8.24 18.82 -35.01
CA ARG A 59 -8.04 19.62 -33.78
C ARG A 59 -6.57 19.73 -33.38
N SER A 60 -5.76 18.70 -33.64
CA SER A 60 -4.31 18.73 -33.32
C SER A 60 -3.55 19.67 -34.23
N GLU A 61 -3.88 19.71 -35.53
CA GLU A 61 -3.26 20.62 -36.49
C GLU A 61 -3.67 22.08 -36.22
N TYR A 62 -4.93 22.35 -35.80
CA TYR A 62 -5.34 23.67 -35.34
C TYR A 62 -4.47 24.17 -34.18
N ARG A 63 -4.20 23.34 -33.17
CA ARG A 63 -3.35 23.68 -32.02
C ARG A 63 -1.90 23.91 -32.43
N LYS A 64 -1.39 23.11 -33.38
CA LYS A 64 -0.05 23.25 -33.93
C LYS A 64 0.09 24.57 -34.70
N ALA A 65 -0.89 24.93 -35.55
CA ALA A 65 -0.97 26.19 -36.22
C ALA A 65 -0.99 27.38 -35.25
N ALA A 66 -1.78 27.29 -34.19
CA ALA A 66 -1.86 28.30 -33.13
C ALA A 66 -0.51 28.49 -32.42
N SER A 67 0.21 27.41 -32.13
CA SER A 67 1.54 27.48 -31.53
C SER A 67 2.53 28.22 -32.46
N LEU A 68 2.57 27.87 -33.74
CA LEU A 68 3.46 28.51 -34.73
C LEU A 68 3.18 30.01 -34.90
N LEU A 69 1.89 30.38 -35.03
CA LEU A 69 1.48 31.76 -35.15
C LEU A 69 1.72 32.58 -33.88
N ARG A 70 1.47 32.01 -32.71
CA ARG A 70 1.82 32.63 -31.43
C ARG A 70 3.31 32.91 -31.31
N ASP A 71 4.15 31.94 -31.68
CA ASP A 71 5.60 32.10 -31.62
C ASP A 71 6.11 33.11 -32.65
N SER A 72 5.47 33.20 -33.82
CA SER A 72 5.68 34.27 -34.79
C SER A 72 5.39 35.66 -34.19
N VAL A 73 4.26 35.82 -33.48
CA VAL A 73 3.90 37.07 -32.79
C VAL A 73 4.89 37.40 -31.68
N LYS A 74 5.32 36.42 -30.88
CA LYS A 74 6.33 36.62 -29.83
C LYS A 74 7.64 37.14 -30.38
N LYS A 75 8.09 36.62 -31.54
CA LYS A 75 9.35 37.06 -32.19
C LYS A 75 9.22 38.42 -32.85
N ALA A 76 8.04 38.81 -33.32
CA ALA A 76 7.78 40.11 -33.97
C ALA A 76 6.46 40.75 -33.48
N PRO A 77 6.38 41.25 -32.21
CA PRO A 77 5.13 41.69 -31.60
C PRO A 77 4.45 42.86 -32.31
N ARG A 78 5.22 43.70 -33.00
CA ARG A 78 4.71 44.88 -33.72
C ARG A 78 4.32 44.59 -35.18
N ASN A 79 4.52 43.36 -35.64
CA ASN A 79 4.14 42.98 -36.99
C ASN A 79 2.65 42.74 -37.12
N LYS A 80 1.97 43.65 -37.84
CA LYS A 80 0.50 43.58 -37.98
C LYS A 80 0.02 42.32 -38.69
N THR A 81 0.78 41.82 -39.68
CA THR A 81 0.43 40.62 -40.45
C THR A 81 0.46 39.36 -39.57
N ASN A 82 1.51 39.22 -38.72
CA ASN A 82 1.61 38.09 -37.79
C ASN A 82 0.46 38.11 -36.76
N ASN A 83 0.16 39.28 -36.19
CA ASN A 83 -0.94 39.44 -35.23
C ASN A 83 -2.30 39.15 -35.87
N SER A 84 -2.53 39.62 -37.11
CA SER A 84 -3.78 39.38 -37.83
C SER A 84 -3.97 37.87 -38.11
N ALA A 85 -2.93 37.19 -38.61
CA ALA A 85 -2.98 35.76 -38.88
C ALA A 85 -3.30 34.95 -37.60
N TYR A 86 -2.66 35.26 -36.47
CA TYR A 86 -2.91 34.60 -35.21
C TYR A 86 -4.35 34.84 -34.68
N ASN A 87 -4.81 36.08 -34.68
CA ASN A 87 -6.15 36.41 -34.22
C ASN A 87 -7.25 35.76 -35.08
N ASN A 88 -7.07 35.73 -36.41
CA ASN A 88 -8.03 35.07 -37.29
C ASN A 88 -8.12 33.56 -37.03
N LEU A 89 -6.98 32.91 -36.77
CA LEU A 89 -6.98 31.50 -36.39
C LEU A 89 -7.68 31.28 -35.03
N LEU A 90 -7.41 32.14 -34.02
CA LEU A 90 -8.05 32.02 -32.71
C LEU A 90 -9.57 32.19 -32.79
N ASN A 91 -10.06 33.14 -33.61
CA ASN A 91 -11.49 33.33 -33.81
C ASN A 91 -12.12 32.07 -34.42
N GLU A 92 -11.51 31.49 -35.47
CA GLU A 92 -12.02 30.24 -36.05
C GLU A 92 -11.98 29.07 -35.08
N MET A 93 -10.92 28.96 -34.29
CA MET A 93 -10.80 27.93 -33.25
C MET A 93 -11.90 28.08 -32.17
N GLN A 94 -12.21 29.34 -31.81
CA GLN A 94 -13.30 29.62 -30.83
C GLN A 94 -14.66 29.24 -31.42
N GLU A 95 -14.97 29.59 -32.67
CA GLU A 95 -16.20 29.17 -33.34
C GLU A 95 -16.35 27.66 -33.43
N LYS A 96 -15.24 26.91 -33.63
CA LYS A 96 -15.20 25.46 -33.65
C LYS A 96 -15.12 24.81 -32.27
N GLY A 97 -15.08 25.55 -31.17
CA GLY A 97 -14.93 25.02 -29.81
C GLY A 97 -13.58 24.33 -29.57
N ILE A 98 -12.53 24.74 -30.29
CA ILE A 98 -11.18 24.19 -30.16
C ILE A 98 -10.37 25.07 -29.22
N LYS A 99 -9.98 24.54 -28.07
CA LYS A 99 -9.07 25.23 -27.13
C LYS A 99 -7.63 25.18 -27.67
N GLU A 100 -6.91 26.28 -27.54
CA GLU A 100 -5.50 26.42 -27.98
C GLU A 100 -4.57 25.39 -27.26
N THR A 101 -4.82 25.14 -25.99
CA THR A 101 -4.03 24.20 -25.20
C THR A 101 -4.92 23.11 -24.60
N THR A 102 -4.38 21.90 -24.47
CA THR A 102 -5.07 20.77 -23.84
C THR A 102 -4.93 20.80 -22.32
N MET A 103 -3.88 21.42 -21.80
CA MET A 103 -3.66 21.60 -20.35
C MET A 103 -4.02 23.02 -19.92
N PRO A 104 -4.65 23.20 -18.74
CA PRO A 104 -4.86 24.53 -18.21
C PRO A 104 -3.51 25.20 -17.92
N ARG A 105 -3.39 26.49 -18.19
CA ARG A 105 -2.19 27.26 -17.83
C ARG A 105 -2.10 27.32 -16.31
N LEU A 106 -0.94 27.00 -15.77
CA LEU A 106 -0.69 27.06 -14.30
C LEU A 106 -0.41 28.50 -13.84
N VAL A 107 0.17 29.32 -14.74
CA VAL A 107 0.50 30.74 -14.48
C VAL A 107 0.02 31.55 -15.67
N ASN A 108 -0.54 32.74 -15.44
CA ASN A 108 -0.91 33.71 -16.45
C ASN A 108 -0.32 35.09 -16.06
N ASP A 109 0.56 35.61 -16.89
CA ASP A 109 1.24 36.92 -16.70
C ASP A 109 1.83 37.09 -15.28
N GLY A 110 2.48 36.05 -14.76
CA GLY A 110 3.11 36.05 -13.44
C GLY A 110 2.15 35.75 -12.28
N THR A 111 0.83 35.65 -12.52
CA THR A 111 -0.15 35.29 -11.49
C THR A 111 -0.57 33.81 -11.59
N PRO A 112 -0.62 33.06 -10.48
CA PRO A 112 -1.11 31.67 -10.50
C PRO A 112 -2.58 31.64 -10.92
N THR A 113 -2.92 30.72 -11.81
CA THR A 113 -4.32 30.41 -12.13
C THR A 113 -4.93 29.49 -11.06
N LEU A 114 -6.26 29.31 -11.05
CA LEU A 114 -6.92 28.31 -10.19
C LEU A 114 -6.30 26.92 -10.37
N ALA A 115 -5.96 26.53 -11.59
CA ALA A 115 -5.26 25.28 -11.88
C ALA A 115 -3.83 25.27 -11.32
N GLY A 116 -3.12 26.40 -11.37
CA GLY A 116 -1.80 26.58 -10.78
C GLY A 116 -1.82 26.49 -9.26
N ILE A 117 -2.80 27.11 -8.63
CA ILE A 117 -3.00 27.01 -7.17
C ILE A 117 -3.30 25.55 -6.78
N GLY A 118 -4.20 24.88 -7.50
CA GLY A 118 -4.53 23.47 -7.25
C GLY A 118 -3.30 22.55 -7.40
N ALA A 119 -2.48 22.76 -8.42
CA ALA A 119 -1.23 22.02 -8.62
C ALA A 119 -0.23 22.27 -7.48
N LEU A 120 -0.06 23.53 -7.04
CA LEU A 120 0.82 23.89 -5.92
C LEU A 120 0.36 23.22 -4.61
N VAL A 121 -0.94 23.30 -4.31
CA VAL A 121 -1.53 22.64 -3.13
C VAL A 121 -1.30 21.13 -3.19
N GLY A 122 -1.50 20.49 -4.36
CA GLY A 122 -1.24 19.07 -4.57
C GLY A 122 0.22 18.70 -4.28
N VAL A 123 1.18 19.50 -4.74
CA VAL A 123 2.62 19.28 -4.46
C VAL A 123 2.92 19.43 -2.96
N ILE A 124 2.33 20.41 -2.28
CA ILE A 124 2.51 20.61 -0.83
C ILE A 124 1.95 19.43 -0.05
N ILE A 125 0.73 18.95 -0.39
CA ILE A 125 0.13 17.78 0.27
C ILE A 125 1.01 16.55 0.06
N MET A 126 1.49 16.32 -1.16
CA MET A 126 2.39 15.19 -1.47
C MET A 126 3.68 15.28 -0.64
N ALA A 127 4.30 16.46 -0.55
CA ALA A 127 5.49 16.67 0.26
C ALA A 127 5.23 16.41 1.76
N LEU A 128 4.09 16.87 2.28
CA LEU A 128 3.70 16.61 3.68
C LEU A 128 3.46 15.12 3.94
N LEU A 129 2.84 14.40 3.00
CA LEU A 129 2.66 12.94 3.11
C LEU A 129 4.00 12.21 3.12
N VAL A 130 4.94 12.61 2.27
CA VAL A 130 6.30 12.03 2.23
C VAL A 130 7.04 12.31 3.54
N VAL A 131 6.98 13.54 4.07
CA VAL A 131 7.60 13.88 5.36
C VAL A 131 6.96 13.08 6.47
N LYS A 132 5.62 12.99 6.51
CA LYS A 132 4.91 12.21 7.53
C LYS A 132 5.27 10.72 7.44
N ALA A 133 5.36 10.14 6.25
CA ALA A 133 5.80 8.76 6.05
C ALA A 133 7.25 8.52 6.52
N ALA A 134 8.16 9.45 6.22
CA ALA A 134 9.56 9.36 6.60
C ALA A 134 9.82 9.58 8.10
N THR A 135 8.91 10.28 8.81
CA THR A 135 9.01 10.58 10.25
C THR A 135 8.10 9.74 11.11
N TYR A 136 7.30 8.84 10.49
CA TYR A 136 6.45 7.93 11.25
C TYR A 136 7.33 6.93 12.00
N THR A 137 7.31 7.01 13.32
CA THR A 137 7.81 5.97 14.22
C THR A 137 6.57 5.25 14.76
N PRO A 138 6.44 3.94 14.54
CA PRO A 138 5.36 3.19 15.19
C PRO A 138 5.44 3.40 16.70
N PRO A 139 4.31 3.43 17.42
CA PRO A 139 4.30 3.49 18.87
C PRO A 139 5.17 2.36 19.43
N THR A 140 6.07 2.69 20.34
CA THR A 140 6.97 1.73 21.02
C THR A 140 6.31 1.07 22.22
N ASP A 141 5.07 1.41 22.52
CA ASP A 141 4.33 0.86 23.64
C ASP A 141 3.88 -0.58 23.32
N MET A 142 4.40 -1.49 24.13
CA MET A 142 4.02 -2.90 24.05
C MET A 142 2.51 -3.05 24.28
N PRO A 143 1.82 -3.92 23.52
CA PRO A 143 0.38 -4.11 23.69
C PRO A 143 0.09 -4.71 25.08
N THR A 144 -0.99 -4.23 25.67
CA THR A 144 -1.50 -4.70 26.96
C THR A 144 -2.85 -5.41 26.82
N GLU A 145 -3.42 -5.43 25.63
CA GLU A 145 -4.70 -6.08 25.33
C GLU A 145 -4.65 -6.73 23.96
N ALA A 146 -5.23 -7.92 23.86
CA ALA A 146 -5.55 -8.57 22.58
C ALA A 146 -7.02 -8.96 22.54
N LYS A 147 -7.62 -8.96 21.35
CA LYS A 147 -8.95 -9.48 21.08
C LYS A 147 -8.86 -10.57 20.04
N MET A 148 -9.45 -11.74 20.33
CA MET A 148 -9.51 -12.87 19.43
C MET A 148 -10.98 -13.15 19.07
N ARG A 149 -11.32 -13.01 17.78
CA ARG A 149 -12.63 -13.41 17.27
C ARG A 149 -12.57 -14.86 16.83
N MET A 150 -13.50 -15.66 17.32
CA MET A 150 -13.54 -17.09 17.05
C MET A 150 -14.93 -17.53 16.58
N THR A 151 -14.97 -18.53 15.71
CA THR A 151 -16.22 -19.18 15.32
C THR A 151 -16.13 -20.68 15.51
N TRP A 152 -17.21 -21.27 16.06
CA TRP A 152 -17.32 -22.71 16.30
C TRP A 152 -18.76 -23.15 16.30
N THR A 153 -18.95 -24.47 16.23
CA THR A 153 -20.25 -25.11 16.55
C THR A 153 -20.11 -25.80 17.90
N ASP A 154 -20.93 -25.42 18.89
CA ASP A 154 -20.87 -25.97 20.23
C ASP A 154 -21.35 -27.43 20.30
N ALA A 155 -21.25 -28.03 21.48
CA ALA A 155 -21.69 -29.41 21.73
C ALA A 155 -23.20 -29.64 21.47
N ASN A 156 -24.01 -28.59 21.48
CA ASN A 156 -25.45 -28.63 21.20
C ASN A 156 -25.77 -28.44 19.71
N GLY A 157 -24.76 -28.20 18.89
CA GLY A 157 -24.89 -27.92 17.43
C GLY A 157 -25.24 -26.47 17.09
N LEU A 158 -25.11 -25.54 18.05
CA LEU A 158 -25.32 -24.10 17.77
C LEU A 158 -24.04 -23.48 17.26
N PHE A 159 -24.14 -22.71 16.18
CA PHE A 159 -23.04 -21.91 15.64
C PHE A 159 -22.86 -20.64 16.47
N ASN A 160 -21.61 -20.37 16.85
CA ASN A 160 -21.20 -19.22 17.64
C ASN A 160 -20.17 -18.38 16.83
N ASP A 161 -20.18 -17.07 17.04
CA ASP A 161 -19.23 -16.09 16.47
C ASP A 161 -19.01 -15.01 17.54
N GLU A 162 -17.95 -15.18 18.33
CA GLU A 162 -17.74 -14.41 19.55
C GLU A 162 -16.30 -13.90 19.65
N VAL A 163 -16.07 -12.94 20.56
CA VAL A 163 -14.77 -12.31 20.79
C VAL A 163 -14.39 -12.52 22.25
N ILE A 164 -13.17 -12.99 22.49
CA ILE A 164 -12.54 -12.94 23.81
C ILE A 164 -11.61 -11.74 23.90
N THR A 165 -11.50 -11.18 25.11
CA THR A 165 -10.53 -10.11 25.43
C THR A 165 -9.48 -10.65 26.39
N ILE A 166 -8.21 -10.44 26.07
CA ILE A 166 -7.06 -10.92 26.82
C ILE A 166 -6.25 -9.71 27.30
N SER A 167 -6.02 -9.60 28.61
CA SER A 167 -5.02 -8.72 29.19
C SER A 167 -3.64 -9.35 29.01
N LEU A 168 -2.75 -8.72 28.28
CA LEU A 168 -1.38 -9.17 28.05
C LEU A 168 -0.43 -8.60 29.12
N ASP A 169 0.60 -9.35 29.50
CA ASP A 169 1.62 -8.91 30.44
C ASP A 169 2.99 -8.70 29.76
N PRO A 170 3.21 -7.53 29.11
CA PRO A 170 4.48 -7.23 28.47
C PRO A 170 5.64 -7.00 29.47
N THR A 171 5.36 -6.89 30.77
CA THR A 171 6.39 -6.74 31.79
C THR A 171 7.00 -8.09 32.13
N SER A 172 6.17 -9.11 32.29
CA SER A 172 6.58 -10.47 32.67
C SER A 172 6.98 -11.35 31.49
N ALA A 173 6.41 -11.10 30.30
CA ALA A 173 6.67 -11.88 29.08
C ALA A 173 6.80 -10.98 27.82
N PRO A 174 7.75 -10.06 27.77
CA PRO A 174 7.87 -9.08 26.69
C PRO A 174 8.06 -9.69 25.32
N VAL A 175 8.83 -10.76 25.18
CA VAL A 175 9.08 -11.42 23.90
C VAL A 175 7.82 -12.12 23.37
N HIS A 176 7.09 -12.82 24.26
CA HIS A 176 5.86 -13.52 23.88
C HIS A 176 4.75 -12.54 23.45
N VAL A 177 4.59 -11.44 24.19
CA VAL A 177 3.62 -10.41 23.89
C VAL A 177 3.97 -9.71 22.56
N GLU A 178 5.23 -9.36 22.34
CA GLU A 178 5.68 -8.76 21.07
C GLU A 178 5.47 -9.74 19.88
N ASN A 179 5.80 -11.01 20.06
CA ASN A 179 5.65 -12.02 19.02
C ASN A 179 4.17 -12.22 18.64
N LEU A 180 3.26 -12.29 19.61
CA LEU A 180 1.82 -12.33 19.36
C LEU A 180 1.34 -11.09 18.59
N HIS A 181 1.77 -9.92 19.03
CA HIS A 181 1.43 -8.64 18.39
C HIS A 181 1.86 -8.59 16.92
N LEU A 182 3.11 -8.92 16.64
CA LEU A 182 3.65 -8.89 15.28
C LEU A 182 2.91 -9.86 14.36
N HIS A 183 2.58 -11.06 14.83
CA HIS A 183 1.77 -12.00 14.06
C HIS A 183 0.34 -11.49 13.83
N ALA A 184 -0.27 -10.83 14.82
CA ALA A 184 -1.59 -10.23 14.71
C ALA A 184 -1.59 -9.09 13.65
N VAL A 185 -0.60 -8.20 13.70
CA VAL A 185 -0.44 -7.09 12.73
C VAL A 185 -0.16 -7.61 11.31
N GLU A 186 0.64 -8.67 11.18
CA GLU A 186 0.90 -9.33 9.88
C GLU A 186 -0.31 -10.13 9.35
N GLY A 187 -1.39 -10.29 10.14
CA GLY A 187 -2.57 -11.08 9.78
C GLY A 187 -2.32 -12.58 9.73
N ASN A 188 -1.22 -13.07 10.31
CA ASN A 188 -0.85 -14.48 10.25
C ASN A 188 -1.85 -15.39 10.99
N TYR A 189 -2.59 -14.88 11.97
CA TYR A 189 -3.62 -15.62 12.69
C TYR A 189 -4.97 -15.64 11.98
N ASP A 190 -5.17 -14.82 10.95
CA ASP A 190 -6.47 -14.66 10.31
C ASP A 190 -6.93 -15.97 9.63
N ASN A 191 -8.13 -16.42 10.03
CA ASN A 191 -8.75 -17.64 9.53
C ASN A 191 -7.94 -18.93 9.79
N THR A 192 -7.09 -18.95 10.82
CA THR A 192 -6.39 -20.16 11.28
C THR A 192 -7.31 -21.06 12.12
N GLN A 193 -6.89 -22.29 12.40
CA GLN A 193 -7.68 -23.26 13.12
C GLN A 193 -7.11 -23.54 14.51
N PHE A 194 -8.01 -23.80 15.48
CA PHE A 194 -7.64 -24.52 16.69
C PHE A 194 -7.58 -26.01 16.34
N HIS A 195 -6.36 -26.52 16.18
CA HIS A 195 -6.11 -27.87 15.64
C HIS A 195 -6.09 -28.98 16.72
N ARG A 196 -5.96 -28.60 17.99
CA ARG A 196 -5.93 -29.52 19.13
C ARG A 196 -6.73 -28.97 20.27
N ILE A 197 -7.74 -29.73 20.68
CA ILE A 197 -8.71 -29.41 21.76
C ILE A 197 -8.81 -30.59 22.68
N ILE A 198 -8.62 -30.33 23.97
CA ILE A 198 -8.73 -31.34 25.03
C ILE A 198 -9.55 -30.72 26.15
N ASP A 199 -10.69 -31.34 26.42
CA ASP A 199 -11.59 -31.00 27.51
C ASP A 199 -10.87 -31.09 28.85
N ASP A 200 -11.25 -30.24 29.83
CA ASP A 200 -10.59 -30.09 31.13
C ASP A 200 -9.07 -29.75 31.03
N PHE A 201 -8.57 -29.30 29.85
CA PHE A 201 -7.16 -28.96 29.70
C PHE A 201 -6.95 -27.68 28.92
N MET A 202 -7.07 -27.69 27.59
CA MET A 202 -6.75 -26.48 26.76
C MET A 202 -7.30 -26.57 25.34
N ILE A 203 -7.36 -25.41 24.67
CA ILE A 203 -7.54 -25.31 23.22
C ILE A 203 -6.28 -24.69 22.59
N GLN A 204 -5.66 -25.35 21.61
CA GLN A 204 -4.40 -24.94 20.99
C GLN A 204 -4.62 -24.55 19.53
N GLY A 205 -4.09 -23.38 19.19
CA GLY A 205 -4.13 -22.80 17.83
C GLY A 205 -2.87 -22.04 17.47
N GLY A 206 -2.96 -21.17 16.47
CA GLY A 206 -1.87 -20.29 16.06
C GLY A 206 -0.85 -20.92 15.10
N ASP A 207 -1.13 -22.11 14.56
CA ASP A 207 -0.35 -22.67 13.44
C ASP A 207 -0.87 -22.10 12.11
N PHE A 208 -0.26 -21.00 11.68
CA PHE A 208 -0.67 -20.31 10.45
C PHE A 208 -0.04 -20.90 9.17
N GLU A 209 0.96 -21.80 9.29
CA GLU A 209 1.60 -22.40 8.13
C GLU A 209 0.89 -23.65 7.65
N ARG A 210 0.51 -24.54 8.57
CA ARG A 210 0.01 -25.89 8.25
C ARG A 210 -1.34 -26.20 8.86
N GLY A 211 -1.69 -25.57 9.97
CA GLY A 211 -2.96 -25.77 10.66
C GLY A 211 -3.11 -27.13 11.33
N ASP A 212 -2.05 -27.93 11.45
CA ASP A 212 -2.04 -29.27 12.04
C ASP A 212 -1.18 -29.38 13.32
N GLY A 213 -0.61 -28.26 13.75
CA GLY A 213 0.27 -28.17 14.92
C GLY A 213 1.74 -28.42 14.64
N SER A 214 2.12 -28.69 13.38
CA SER A 214 3.51 -28.95 13.00
C SER A 214 4.23 -27.73 12.42
N GLY A 215 3.53 -26.61 12.25
CA GLY A 215 4.05 -25.37 11.68
C GLY A 215 4.08 -24.22 12.68
N GLY A 216 4.32 -23.02 12.15
CA GLY A 216 4.38 -21.78 12.93
C GLY A 216 5.77 -21.45 13.47
N TYR A 217 6.24 -20.25 13.19
CA TYR A 217 7.58 -19.75 13.56
C TYR A 217 7.44 -18.37 14.21
N ALA A 218 8.53 -17.86 14.82
CA ALA A 218 8.53 -16.53 15.45
C ALA A 218 8.45 -15.42 14.42
N ALA A 219 7.73 -14.35 14.74
CA ALA A 219 7.49 -13.22 13.84
C ALA A 219 8.75 -12.54 13.34
N LYS A 220 9.78 -12.48 14.16
CA LYS A 220 11.11 -11.96 13.81
C LYS A 220 12.22 -12.79 14.44
N TRP A 221 13.47 -12.41 14.22
CA TRP A 221 14.61 -13.02 14.86
C TRP A 221 14.72 -12.60 16.33
N TYR A 222 14.70 -13.60 17.23
CA TYR A 222 14.85 -13.42 18.68
C TYR A 222 16.09 -14.14 19.26
N GLY A 223 17.04 -14.49 18.41
CA GLY A 223 18.28 -15.14 18.83
C GLY A 223 18.22 -16.67 18.83
N TYR A 224 17.14 -17.29 18.38
CA TYR A 224 16.97 -18.76 18.39
C TYR A 224 16.54 -19.32 17.04
N CYS A 225 17.05 -20.52 16.72
CA CYS A 225 16.78 -21.31 15.53
C CYS A 225 16.47 -22.75 15.94
N ASN A 226 15.22 -23.20 15.79
CA ASN A 226 14.77 -24.50 16.30
C ASN A 226 15.15 -24.79 17.77
N GLY A 227 15.10 -23.76 18.63
CA GLY A 227 15.47 -23.88 20.05
C GLY A 227 16.95 -23.69 20.34
N GLU A 228 17.81 -23.65 19.35
CA GLU A 228 19.27 -23.42 19.51
C GLU A 228 19.59 -21.94 19.44
N ALA A 229 20.36 -21.44 20.41
CA ALA A 229 20.81 -20.05 20.43
C ALA A 229 21.81 -19.78 19.29
N MET A 230 21.63 -18.68 18.55
CA MET A 230 22.48 -18.27 17.44
C MET A 230 22.86 -16.79 17.56
N ASP A 231 24.09 -16.44 17.22
CA ASP A 231 24.58 -15.06 17.32
C ASP A 231 23.89 -14.13 16.29
N ASN A 232 23.52 -14.67 15.13
CA ASN A 232 22.84 -13.90 14.11
C ASN A 232 21.91 -14.79 13.24
N SER A 233 20.96 -14.15 12.57
CA SER A 233 19.90 -14.84 11.80
C SER A 233 20.41 -15.53 10.53
N VAL A 234 21.59 -15.13 10.00
CA VAL A 234 22.17 -15.75 8.80
C VAL A 234 22.69 -17.17 9.06
N ASP A 235 22.96 -17.50 10.32
CA ASP A 235 23.40 -18.84 10.72
C ASP A 235 22.23 -19.84 10.75
N CYS A 236 21.00 -19.33 10.71
CA CYS A 236 19.77 -20.12 10.63
C CYS A 236 19.51 -20.57 9.19
N THR A 237 20.07 -21.70 8.78
CA THR A 237 20.16 -22.14 7.38
C THR A 237 18.82 -22.34 6.66
N SER A 238 17.72 -22.53 7.41
CA SER A 238 16.36 -22.65 6.85
C SER A 238 15.58 -21.34 6.86
N GLY A 239 16.21 -20.23 7.25
CA GLY A 239 15.61 -18.91 7.25
C GLY A 239 14.51 -18.70 8.31
N LYS A 240 13.55 -17.79 8.04
CA LYS A 240 12.52 -17.36 9.00
C LYS A 240 11.64 -18.51 9.50
N THR A 241 11.39 -19.54 8.71
CA THR A 241 10.50 -20.66 9.03
C THR A 241 10.95 -21.55 10.19
N VAL A 242 12.16 -21.34 10.68
CA VAL A 242 12.72 -22.05 11.83
C VAL A 242 13.10 -21.12 12.99
N TYR A 243 12.69 -19.84 12.92
CA TYR A 243 12.86 -18.91 14.04
C TYR A 243 11.97 -19.31 15.21
N THR A 244 12.55 -19.30 16.39
CA THR A 244 11.86 -19.58 17.65
C THR A 244 12.16 -18.47 18.67
N ILE A 245 11.38 -18.44 19.75
CA ILE A 245 11.52 -17.44 20.80
C ILE A 245 12.15 -18.06 22.06
N PRO A 246 12.88 -17.27 22.86
CA PRO A 246 13.35 -17.71 24.16
C PRO A 246 12.16 -17.97 25.09
N ASP A 247 12.27 -18.97 25.96
CA ASP A 247 11.29 -19.18 27.02
C ASP A 247 11.37 -18.04 28.05
N GLU A 248 10.20 -17.56 28.50
CA GLU A 248 10.04 -16.60 29.61
C GLU A 248 9.20 -17.26 30.73
N ALA A 249 9.29 -18.57 30.90
CA ALA A 249 8.41 -19.35 31.79
C ALA A 249 8.68 -19.13 33.28
N ASP A 250 9.87 -18.66 33.66
CA ASP A 250 10.22 -18.29 35.03
C ASP A 250 9.88 -16.81 35.32
N ASN A 251 8.67 -16.40 34.99
CA ASN A 251 8.21 -15.01 35.05
C ASN A 251 7.23 -14.75 36.22
N GLY A 252 6.96 -15.76 37.02
CA GLY A 252 6.04 -15.67 38.16
C GLY A 252 4.56 -15.86 37.81
N LEU A 253 4.20 -15.96 36.53
CA LEU A 253 2.84 -16.29 36.08
C LEU A 253 2.65 -17.81 36.06
N ILE A 254 1.44 -18.23 36.34
CA ILE A 254 1.06 -19.67 36.43
C ILE A 254 -0.16 -19.96 35.55
N HIS A 255 -0.37 -21.24 35.24
CA HIS A 255 -1.46 -21.71 34.40
C HIS A 255 -2.77 -21.79 35.17
N ASN A 256 -3.32 -20.63 35.55
CA ASN A 256 -4.68 -20.51 36.10
C ASN A 256 -5.75 -20.71 35.01
N PRO A 257 -7.02 -21.00 35.43
CA PRO A 257 -8.13 -20.86 34.50
C PRO A 257 -8.11 -19.51 33.76
N CYS A 258 -8.50 -19.50 32.48
CA CYS A 258 -8.59 -18.30 31.66
C CYS A 258 -7.25 -17.65 31.39
N THR A 259 -6.16 -18.38 31.22
CA THR A 259 -4.86 -17.83 30.79
C THR A 259 -4.52 -18.21 29.36
N ILE A 260 -3.65 -17.41 28.76
CA ILE A 260 -2.99 -17.70 27.47
C ILE A 260 -1.53 -18.08 27.71
N SER A 261 -1.08 -19.16 27.10
CA SER A 261 0.29 -19.65 27.22
C SER A 261 0.87 -20.10 25.89
N MET A 262 2.21 -20.05 25.78
CA MET A 262 2.94 -20.43 24.56
C MET A 262 3.01 -21.94 24.41
N ALA A 263 2.58 -22.43 23.25
CA ALA A 263 2.78 -23.82 22.85
C ALA A 263 4.20 -24.02 22.28
N LYS A 264 4.86 -25.06 22.74
CA LYS A 264 6.21 -25.44 22.27
C LYS A 264 6.42 -26.97 22.40
N THR A 265 7.50 -27.46 21.84
CA THR A 265 7.93 -28.85 22.05
C THR A 265 8.46 -29.05 23.48
N SER A 266 8.84 -30.28 23.84
CA SER A 266 9.49 -30.54 25.13
C SER A 266 10.87 -29.90 25.28
N ALA A 267 11.50 -29.48 24.17
CA ALA A 267 12.78 -28.76 24.21
C ALA A 267 12.56 -27.30 24.58
N PRO A 268 13.51 -26.68 25.29
CA PRO A 268 13.44 -25.25 25.60
C PRO A 268 13.56 -24.38 24.33
N HIS A 269 13.03 -23.16 24.40
CA HIS A 269 13.18 -22.12 23.36
C HIS A 269 12.64 -22.53 21.97
N THR A 270 11.65 -23.44 21.93
CA THR A 270 11.05 -23.92 20.67
C THR A 270 9.67 -23.31 20.38
N GLY A 271 9.25 -22.30 21.15
CA GLY A 271 8.03 -21.53 20.86
C GLY A 271 8.14 -20.80 19.52
N GLY A 272 7.05 -20.83 18.74
CA GLY A 272 6.93 -20.11 17.46
C GLY A 272 5.75 -19.14 17.49
N SER A 273 4.70 -19.46 16.74
CA SER A 273 3.44 -18.70 16.74
C SER A 273 2.31 -19.35 17.51
N GLN A 274 2.43 -20.65 17.85
CA GLN A 274 1.33 -21.41 18.45
C GLN A 274 1.16 -21.07 19.92
N PHE A 275 -0.09 -20.96 20.34
CA PHE A 275 -0.48 -20.71 21.73
C PHE A 275 -1.64 -21.64 22.12
N PHE A 276 -1.91 -21.70 23.41
CA PHE A 276 -3.10 -22.36 23.92
C PHE A 276 -3.81 -21.47 24.93
N LEU A 277 -5.13 -21.65 25.00
CA LEU A 277 -6.01 -20.98 25.94
C LEU A 277 -6.52 -22.03 26.94
N ILE A 278 -6.58 -21.67 28.22
CA ILE A 278 -7.03 -22.53 29.30
C ILE A 278 -8.48 -22.20 29.61
N PRO A 279 -9.42 -23.20 29.62
CA PRO A 279 -10.82 -23.01 29.99
C PRO A 279 -10.97 -22.72 31.46
N GLU A 280 -12.19 -22.29 31.87
CA GLU A 280 -12.51 -21.91 33.26
C GLU A 280 -12.38 -23.08 34.28
N ASP A 281 -12.53 -24.30 33.83
CA ASP A 281 -12.54 -25.52 34.62
C ASP A 281 -11.21 -26.28 34.61
N SER A 282 -10.14 -25.70 34.08
CA SER A 282 -8.82 -26.32 33.98
C SER A 282 -7.77 -25.59 34.80
N THR A 283 -6.86 -26.35 35.42
CA THR A 283 -5.68 -25.85 36.16
C THR A 283 -4.47 -26.73 35.88
N PRO A 284 -3.82 -26.62 34.70
CA PRO A 284 -2.69 -27.46 34.32
C PRO A 284 -1.37 -27.00 34.97
N ASP A 285 -1.28 -27.08 36.31
CA ASP A 285 -0.16 -26.62 37.13
C ASP A 285 1.17 -27.32 36.82
N TRP A 286 1.14 -28.50 36.20
CA TRP A 286 2.36 -29.21 35.73
C TRP A 286 3.09 -28.49 34.60
N LEU A 287 2.49 -27.46 33.98
CA LEU A 287 3.10 -26.62 32.94
C LEU A 287 3.83 -25.40 33.51
N ASP A 288 3.67 -25.09 34.79
CA ASP A 288 4.27 -23.96 35.45
C ASP A 288 5.81 -24.02 35.41
N GLY A 289 6.45 -22.91 35.04
CA GLY A 289 7.90 -22.86 34.83
C GLY A 289 8.41 -23.60 33.58
N VAL A 290 7.52 -24.22 32.78
CA VAL A 290 7.85 -24.95 31.54
C VAL A 290 7.35 -24.23 30.31
N HIS A 291 6.09 -23.83 30.31
CA HIS A 291 5.47 -23.02 29.26
C HIS A 291 5.29 -21.60 29.75
N THR A 292 5.43 -20.63 28.86
CA THR A 292 5.32 -19.22 29.23
C THR A 292 3.87 -18.78 29.20
N VAL A 293 3.31 -18.46 30.36
CA VAL A 293 2.06 -17.68 30.46
C VAL A 293 2.38 -16.23 30.19
N PHE A 294 1.58 -15.54 29.37
CA PHE A 294 1.81 -14.16 28.97
C PHE A 294 0.56 -13.27 28.96
N GLY A 295 -0.55 -13.75 29.53
CA GLY A 295 -1.77 -12.98 29.70
C GLY A 295 -2.93 -13.76 30.29
N ASP A 296 -4.01 -13.02 30.63
CA ASP A 296 -5.25 -13.53 31.23
C ASP A 296 -6.44 -13.12 30.37
N ILE A 297 -7.38 -14.03 30.11
CA ILE A 297 -8.65 -13.76 29.45
C ILE A 297 -9.54 -13.02 30.44
N THR A 298 -9.85 -11.77 30.18
CA THR A 298 -10.63 -10.90 31.07
C THR A 298 -12.10 -10.83 30.70
N ASP A 299 -12.46 -11.29 29.51
CA ASP A 299 -13.84 -11.35 29.02
C ASP A 299 -13.99 -12.49 28.01
N GLY A 300 -15.07 -13.25 28.09
CA GLY A 300 -15.39 -14.34 27.17
C GLY A 300 -14.69 -15.68 27.43
N CYS A 301 -14.17 -15.92 28.64
CA CYS A 301 -13.52 -17.20 28.97
C CYS A 301 -14.48 -18.39 28.87
N GLU A 302 -15.77 -18.18 29.13
CA GLU A 302 -16.84 -19.18 28.92
C GLU A 302 -16.91 -19.69 27.48
N HIS A 303 -16.46 -18.89 26.49
CA HIS A 303 -16.37 -19.31 25.08
C HIS A 303 -15.24 -20.34 24.91
N VAL A 304 -14.11 -20.14 25.60
CA VAL A 304 -13.00 -21.11 25.60
C VAL A 304 -13.45 -22.44 26.21
N THR A 305 -14.20 -22.39 27.30
CA THR A 305 -14.81 -23.58 27.93
C THR A 305 -15.79 -24.26 26.98
N SER A 306 -16.70 -23.50 26.35
CA SER A 306 -17.63 -24.05 25.35
C SER A 306 -16.92 -24.71 24.15
N ILE A 307 -15.76 -24.18 23.76
CA ILE A 307 -14.94 -24.76 22.68
C ILE A 307 -14.24 -26.03 23.18
N SER A 308 -13.76 -26.09 24.43
CA SER A 308 -13.08 -27.29 24.96
C SER A 308 -13.99 -28.53 25.02
N GLU A 309 -15.31 -28.35 25.24
CA GLU A 309 -16.34 -29.38 25.35
C GLU A 309 -16.84 -29.93 23.99
N ILE A 310 -16.39 -29.39 22.85
CA ILE A 310 -16.90 -29.87 21.55
C ILE A 310 -16.42 -31.28 21.24
N GLN A 311 -17.10 -31.92 20.29
CA GLN A 311 -16.72 -33.26 19.84
C GLN A 311 -15.37 -33.25 19.14
N THR A 312 -14.45 -34.06 19.64
CA THR A 312 -13.12 -34.25 19.05
C THR A 312 -12.93 -35.67 18.51
N GLY A 313 -11.95 -35.85 17.61
CA GLY A 313 -11.65 -37.12 16.96
C GLY A 313 -10.18 -37.18 16.51
N GLY A 314 -9.91 -37.87 15.42
CA GLY A 314 -8.54 -38.07 14.90
C GLY A 314 -7.78 -39.17 15.68
N GLN A 315 -6.52 -39.40 15.29
CA GLN A 315 -5.70 -40.50 15.88
C GLN A 315 -5.40 -40.29 17.36
N GLN A 316 -5.32 -39.03 17.80
CA GLN A 316 -5.05 -38.69 19.22
C GLN A 316 -6.31 -38.29 19.98
N GLY A 317 -7.50 -38.33 19.34
CA GLY A 317 -8.77 -37.97 19.98
C GLY A 317 -8.92 -36.47 20.32
N SER A 318 -8.07 -35.59 19.77
CA SER A 318 -8.01 -34.17 20.13
C SER A 318 -8.21 -33.20 18.97
N THR A 319 -8.45 -33.71 17.77
CA THR A 319 -8.76 -32.87 16.59
C THR A 319 -10.26 -32.56 16.59
N PRO A 320 -10.70 -31.30 16.49
CA PRO A 320 -12.12 -30.95 16.44
C PRO A 320 -12.80 -31.59 15.22
N VAL A 321 -13.99 -32.17 15.42
CA VAL A 321 -14.78 -32.76 14.32
C VAL A 321 -15.35 -31.69 13.43
N ASN A 322 -15.83 -30.58 14.00
CA ASN A 322 -16.21 -29.37 13.28
C ASN A 322 -15.12 -28.34 13.44
N PRO A 323 -14.79 -27.57 12.39
CA PRO A 323 -13.74 -26.56 12.47
C PRO A 323 -14.02 -25.52 13.57
N VAL A 324 -12.98 -25.18 14.33
CA VAL A 324 -12.95 -24.04 15.24
C VAL A 324 -11.98 -23.05 14.67
N THR A 325 -12.49 -21.91 14.18
CA THR A 325 -11.72 -20.94 13.44
C THR A 325 -11.39 -19.71 14.29
N LEU A 326 -10.11 -19.38 14.37
CA LEU A 326 -9.63 -18.07 14.82
C LEU A 326 -9.75 -17.12 13.64
N VAL A 327 -10.79 -16.29 13.62
CA VAL A 327 -11.12 -15.39 12.51
C VAL A 327 -10.13 -14.24 12.40
N SER A 328 -9.76 -13.66 13.56
CA SER A 328 -8.77 -12.58 13.62
C SER A 328 -8.22 -12.41 15.04
N VAL A 329 -7.01 -11.87 15.12
CA VAL A 329 -6.41 -11.36 16.36
C VAL A 329 -6.09 -9.88 16.16
N THR A 330 -6.51 -9.04 17.11
CA THR A 330 -6.16 -7.61 17.12
C THR A 330 -5.56 -7.23 18.47
N THR A 331 -4.66 -6.28 18.51
CA THR A 331 -4.00 -5.81 19.74
C THR A 331 -4.11 -4.29 19.83
N ASN A 332 -4.08 -3.75 21.05
CA ASN A 332 -4.14 -2.31 21.30
C ASN A 332 -2.76 -1.61 21.21
N GLY A 333 -1.70 -2.33 20.95
CA GLY A 333 -0.36 -1.79 20.77
C GLY A 333 -0.06 -1.57 19.28
N GLY A 334 0.54 -0.39 18.97
CA GLY A 334 0.79 0.01 17.60
C GLY A 334 -0.50 0.46 16.92
N GLU A 335 -0.65 1.77 16.63
CA GLU A 335 -1.67 2.19 15.66
C GLU A 335 -1.41 1.41 14.36
N ASP A 336 -2.46 0.83 13.78
CA ASP A 336 -2.41 0.23 12.44
C ASP A 336 -1.60 1.15 11.53
N ALA A 337 -0.52 0.63 10.94
CA ALA A 337 0.28 1.44 10.03
C ALA A 337 -0.67 2.04 9.00
N PRO A 338 -0.74 3.38 8.88
CA PRO A 338 -1.73 4.01 8.02
C PRO A 338 -1.54 3.48 6.60
N TRP A 339 -2.62 3.28 5.85
CA TRP A 339 -2.64 2.70 4.49
C TRP A 339 -1.59 3.28 3.52
N TRP A 340 -1.07 4.47 3.80
CA TRP A 340 -0.02 5.15 3.02
C TRP A 340 1.42 4.78 3.46
N TYR A 341 1.61 3.98 4.52
CA TYR A 341 2.92 3.55 5.00
C TYR A 341 3.58 2.48 4.11
N PHE A 342 2.80 1.75 3.31
CA PHE A 342 3.25 0.65 2.44
C PHE A 342 3.67 1.09 1.02
N TRP A 343 4.01 2.38 0.81
CA TRP A 343 4.47 2.92 -0.47
C TRP A 343 5.90 3.44 -0.40
#